data_ca6eaeef3bc8095ff73382a87333f706
#
_entry.id   ca6eaeef3bc8095ff73382a87333f706
#
_cell.length_a   1.000
_cell.length_b   1.000
_cell.length_c   1.000
_cell.angle_alpha   90.00
_cell.angle_beta   90.00
_cell.angle_gamma   90.00
#
_symmetry.space_group_name_H-M   'P 1'
#
loop_
_entity.id
_entity.type
_entity.pdbx_description
1 polymer ?
#
loop_
_entity_poly.entity_id
_entity_poly.type
_entity_poly.pdbx_seq_one_letter_code
_entity_poly.pdbx_strand_id
1 'polypeptide(L)'
;SDVYKRQILDRLKREFKVECNQGKPQVNYKEAITKTVNLREVYKKQSGGRGKFADIIVNVGPVDEDYKQGGLQFINEVKGGNIPKEFIPSVQKGFESAMKNGVLGGYPMDSLKVTLIDGSFHPVDSDQLSFEVAAINAYKNACVKAGPVLMEPIMKLEVVTPEENMGDVIGDLNKRRGQVEGMDETRSGARIIRAMVPLAEMFGYVTALRTITSGRATSSMEYDHHAPLSSTIAKAVLEEIKGRTDLV
;
A
#
# COMPACT_ATOMS: atom_id res chain seq x y z
N SER A 1 -25.98 -16.11 0.52
CA SER A 1 -26.88 -15.62 1.57
C SER A 1 -26.15 -15.71 2.90
N ASP A 2 -26.29 -14.68 3.72
CA ASP A 2 -25.58 -14.56 5.01
C ASP A 2 -25.94 -15.67 6.00
N VAL A 3 -27.14 -16.24 5.86
CA VAL A 3 -27.59 -17.39 6.67
C VAL A 3 -26.72 -18.61 6.39
N TYR A 4 -26.39 -18.87 5.13
CA TYR A 4 -25.56 -20.00 4.73
C TYR A 4 -24.11 -19.83 5.20
N LYS A 5 -23.58 -18.61 5.12
CA LYS A 5 -22.25 -18.29 5.65
C LYS A 5 -22.17 -18.44 7.16
N ARG A 6 -23.21 -18.01 7.90
CA ARG A 6 -23.29 -18.22 9.35
C ARG A 6 -23.34 -19.69 9.71
N GLN A 7 -24.11 -20.50 9.01
CA GLN A 7 -24.18 -21.93 9.25
C GLN A 7 -22.83 -22.63 9.00
N ILE A 8 -22.08 -22.26 7.96
CA ILE A 8 -20.74 -22.79 7.70
C ILE A 8 -19.75 -22.36 8.79
N LEU A 9 -19.79 -21.11 9.23
CA LEU A 9 -18.93 -20.59 10.30
C LEU A 9 -19.22 -21.26 11.65
N ASP A 10 -20.50 -21.46 11.98
CA ASP A 10 -20.91 -22.16 13.21
C ASP A 10 -20.54 -23.63 13.18
N ARG A 11 -20.57 -24.26 12.00
CA ARG A 11 -20.11 -25.62 11.79
C ARG A 11 -18.61 -25.76 11.95
N LEU A 12 -17.83 -24.83 11.35
CA LEU A 12 -16.38 -24.77 11.49
C LEU A 12 -15.95 -24.57 12.96
N LYS A 13 -16.62 -23.69 13.70
CA LYS A 13 -16.37 -23.49 15.13
C LYS A 13 -16.64 -24.73 15.97
N ARG A 14 -17.72 -25.45 15.70
CA ARG A 14 -18.13 -26.64 16.45
C ARG A 14 -17.31 -27.89 16.14
N GLU A 15 -17.08 -28.16 14.86
CA GLU A 15 -16.43 -29.39 14.41
C GLU A 15 -14.89 -29.31 14.47
N PHE A 16 -14.31 -28.14 14.23
CA PHE A 16 -12.86 -27.99 14.11
C PHE A 16 -12.23 -27.11 15.20
N LYS A 17 -13.00 -26.60 16.15
CA LYS A 17 -12.54 -25.67 17.21
C LYS A 17 -11.74 -24.48 16.67
N VAL A 18 -12.05 -24.02 15.44
CA VAL A 18 -11.40 -22.89 14.80
C VAL A 18 -12.07 -21.60 15.26
N GLU A 19 -11.33 -20.72 15.92
CA GLU A 19 -11.78 -19.36 16.21
C GLU A 19 -11.76 -18.55 14.90
N CYS A 20 -12.93 -18.45 14.27
CA CYS A 20 -13.11 -17.55 13.14
C CYS A 20 -13.29 -16.12 13.67
N ASN A 21 -12.29 -15.29 13.51
CA ASN A 21 -12.38 -13.87 13.82
C ASN A 21 -13.39 -13.20 12.86
N GLN A 22 -14.57 -12.85 13.36
CA GLN A 22 -15.62 -12.12 12.63
C GLN A 22 -15.35 -10.61 12.62
N GLY A 23 -14.09 -10.18 12.65
CA GLY A 23 -13.70 -8.78 12.52
C GLY A 23 -14.05 -8.20 11.14
N LYS A 24 -14.13 -6.87 11.04
CA LYS A 24 -14.20 -6.19 9.73
C LYS A 24 -13.09 -6.73 8.84
N PRO A 25 -13.36 -7.06 7.55
CA PRO A 25 -12.32 -7.46 6.63
C PRO A 25 -11.19 -6.43 6.63
N GLN A 26 -9.95 -6.90 6.63
CA GLN A 26 -8.80 -5.99 6.62
C GLN A 26 -8.66 -5.38 5.23
N VAL A 27 -8.43 -4.07 5.19
CA VAL A 27 -8.14 -3.33 3.96
C VAL A 27 -6.65 -3.39 3.67
N ASN A 28 -6.30 -3.69 2.43
CA ASN A 28 -4.91 -3.71 1.95
C ASN A 28 -4.39 -2.29 1.72
N TYR A 29 -4.00 -1.61 2.79
CA TYR A 29 -3.30 -0.34 2.68
C TYR A 29 -1.89 -0.53 2.13
N LYS A 30 -1.37 0.51 1.49
CA LYS A 30 0.03 0.65 1.08
C LYS A 30 0.55 2.00 1.54
N GLU A 31 1.86 2.18 1.48
CA GLU A 31 2.51 3.48 1.73
C GLU A 31 3.20 3.96 0.47
N ALA A 32 3.34 5.26 0.34
CA ALA A 32 4.08 5.89 -0.75
C ALA A 32 4.79 7.14 -0.22
N ILE A 33 5.77 7.62 -0.95
CA ILE A 33 6.44 8.88 -0.67
C ILE A 33 6.14 9.90 -1.77
N THR A 34 6.16 11.17 -1.43
CA THR A 34 5.73 12.26 -2.31
C THR A 34 6.88 13.17 -2.75
N LYS A 35 8.04 13.09 -2.09
CA LYS A 35 9.20 13.97 -2.31
C LYS A 35 10.45 13.14 -2.51
N THR A 36 11.38 13.70 -3.27
CA THR A 36 12.74 13.13 -3.40
C THR A 36 13.65 13.70 -2.31
N VAL A 37 14.37 12.81 -1.65
CA VAL A 37 15.33 13.15 -0.59
C VAL A 37 16.71 12.65 -0.99
N ASN A 38 17.71 13.52 -0.90
CA ASN A 38 19.12 13.14 -0.98
C ASN A 38 19.60 12.78 0.43
N LEU A 39 20.22 11.63 0.57
CA LEU A 39 20.70 11.13 1.85
C LEU A 39 22.05 10.44 1.69
N ARG A 40 22.95 10.73 2.63
CA ARG A 40 24.14 9.92 2.86
C ARG A 40 23.93 9.06 4.09
N GLU A 41 24.14 7.76 3.95
CA GLU A 41 24.05 6.79 5.04
C GLU A 41 25.39 6.09 5.22
N VAL A 42 25.93 6.14 6.43
CA VAL A 42 27.16 5.45 6.80
C VAL A 42 26.83 4.40 7.85
N TYR A 43 27.02 3.13 7.48
CA TYR A 43 26.97 2.02 8.41
C TYR A 43 28.37 1.66 8.87
N LYS A 44 28.66 1.87 10.16
CA LYS A 44 29.93 1.53 10.77
C LYS A 44 29.69 0.80 12.08
N LYS A 45 30.30 -0.37 12.20
CA LYS A 45 30.30 -1.14 13.45
C LYS A 45 31.69 -1.71 13.68
N GLN A 46 32.22 -1.50 14.87
CA GLN A 46 33.52 -2.02 15.27
C GLN A 46 33.39 -2.68 16.63
N SER A 47 33.72 -3.95 16.73
CA SER A 47 33.68 -4.73 17.96
C SER A 47 34.79 -5.76 17.92
N GLY A 48 35.93 -5.47 18.55
CA GLY A 48 36.98 -6.43 18.91
C GLY A 48 37.51 -7.39 17.84
N GLY A 49 37.42 -7.03 16.55
CA GLY A 49 37.82 -7.88 15.41
C GLY A 49 37.59 -7.16 14.09
N ARG A 50 37.28 -7.93 13.01
CA ARG A 50 36.91 -7.38 11.71
C ARG A 50 35.66 -6.51 11.87
N GLY A 51 35.75 -5.23 11.50
CA GLY A 51 34.67 -4.27 11.54
C GLY A 51 33.65 -4.47 10.41
N LYS A 52 32.65 -3.59 10.39
CA LYS A 52 31.66 -3.46 9.32
C LYS A 52 31.65 -2.03 8.84
N PHE A 53 31.69 -1.80 7.54
CA PHE A 53 31.65 -0.47 6.95
C PHE A 53 30.95 -0.46 5.62
N ALA A 54 30.02 0.49 5.45
CA ALA A 54 29.41 0.83 4.17
C ALA A 54 29.02 2.30 4.19
N ASP A 55 29.24 2.99 3.09
CA ASP A 55 28.89 4.40 2.91
C ASP A 55 28.23 4.57 1.55
N ILE A 56 27.01 5.04 1.53
CA ILE A 56 26.21 5.24 0.33
C ILE A 56 25.59 6.63 0.31
N ILE A 57 25.53 7.23 -0.88
CA ILE A 57 24.80 8.47 -1.14
C ILE A 57 23.71 8.13 -2.15
N VAL A 58 22.46 8.37 -1.76
CA VAL A 58 21.28 7.99 -2.56
C VAL A 58 20.31 9.14 -2.70
N ASN A 59 19.62 9.18 -3.83
CA ASN A 59 18.35 9.90 -3.97
C ASN A 59 17.22 8.89 -3.85
N VAL A 60 16.28 9.15 -2.94
CA VAL A 60 15.09 8.32 -2.71
C VAL A 60 13.86 9.16 -2.96
N GLY A 61 13.00 8.72 -3.86
CA GLY A 61 11.83 9.49 -4.27
C GLY A 61 10.77 8.63 -4.97
N PRO A 62 9.68 9.27 -5.43
CA PRO A 62 8.68 8.61 -6.26
C PRO A 62 9.29 8.09 -7.56
N VAL A 63 8.71 7.01 -8.11
CA VAL A 63 9.08 6.49 -9.43
C VAL A 63 8.75 7.49 -10.54
N ASP A 64 9.42 7.36 -11.67
CA ASP A 64 9.14 8.17 -12.85
C ASP A 64 7.72 7.85 -13.39
N GLU A 65 7.07 8.83 -14.03
CA GLU A 65 5.69 8.71 -14.52
C GLU A 65 5.50 7.59 -15.55
N ASP A 66 6.54 7.28 -16.31
CA ASP A 66 6.56 6.22 -17.32
C ASP A 66 6.89 4.83 -16.75
N TYR A 67 7.34 4.76 -15.49
CA TYR A 67 7.65 3.51 -14.82
C TYR A 67 6.40 2.78 -14.34
N LYS A 68 5.94 1.80 -15.11
CA LYS A 68 4.67 1.06 -14.89
C LYS A 68 4.82 -0.29 -14.18
N GLN A 69 6.06 -0.73 -13.92
CA GLN A 69 6.31 -2.07 -13.39
C GLN A 69 5.98 -2.22 -11.89
N GLY A 70 5.86 -1.11 -11.15
CA GLY A 70 5.73 -1.13 -9.69
C GLY A 70 7.01 -1.58 -8.98
N GLY A 71 7.00 -1.53 -7.66
CA GLY A 71 8.16 -1.92 -6.87
C GLY A 71 9.33 -0.93 -6.94
N LEU A 72 10.56 -1.45 -6.93
CA LEU A 72 11.77 -0.64 -6.89
C LEU A 72 12.29 -0.30 -8.29
N GLN A 73 12.38 0.99 -8.57
CA GLN A 73 13.14 1.53 -9.71
C GLN A 73 14.55 1.89 -9.21
N PHE A 74 15.52 1.02 -9.47
CA PHE A 74 16.90 1.20 -9.01
C PHE A 74 17.80 1.67 -10.15
N ILE A 75 18.51 2.78 -9.92
CA ILE A 75 19.45 3.38 -10.86
C ILE A 75 20.82 3.48 -10.20
N ASN A 76 21.85 2.99 -10.88
CA ASN A 76 23.24 3.11 -10.44
C ASN A 76 23.97 4.18 -11.25
N GLU A 77 24.38 5.26 -10.58
CA GLU A 77 25.20 6.35 -11.16
C GLU A 77 26.60 6.41 -10.59
N VAL A 78 27.03 5.41 -9.82
CA VAL A 78 28.37 5.39 -9.20
C VAL A 78 29.44 5.35 -10.27
N LYS A 79 30.40 6.27 -10.17
CA LYS A 79 31.56 6.40 -11.07
C LYS A 79 32.83 6.07 -10.34
N GLY A 80 33.89 5.74 -11.10
CA GLY A 80 35.26 5.58 -10.58
C GLY A 80 35.51 4.38 -9.67
N GLY A 81 34.53 3.49 -9.49
CA GLY A 81 34.70 2.32 -8.61
C GLY A 81 34.68 2.65 -7.12
N ASN A 82 34.15 3.81 -6.73
CA ASN A 82 34.01 4.23 -5.32
C ASN A 82 33.25 3.22 -4.48
N ILE A 83 32.29 2.54 -5.10
CA ILE A 83 31.66 1.33 -4.56
C ILE A 83 31.98 0.18 -5.52
N PRO A 84 32.63 -0.90 -5.06
CA PRO A 84 32.86 -2.09 -5.89
C PRO A 84 31.56 -2.62 -6.50
N LYS A 85 31.61 -3.05 -7.75
CA LYS A 85 30.45 -3.54 -8.50
C LYS A 85 29.73 -4.69 -7.81
N GLU A 86 30.45 -5.49 -7.04
CA GLU A 86 29.91 -6.62 -6.27
C GLU A 86 28.98 -6.21 -5.12
N PHE A 87 29.08 -4.96 -4.62
CA PHE A 87 28.25 -4.44 -3.53
C PHE A 87 26.99 -3.71 -4.00
N ILE A 88 26.93 -3.31 -5.27
CA ILE A 88 25.76 -2.61 -5.83
C ILE A 88 24.48 -3.45 -5.78
N PRO A 89 24.49 -4.74 -6.15
CA PRO A 89 23.32 -5.61 -5.96
C PRO A 89 22.85 -5.72 -4.50
N SER A 90 23.76 -5.61 -3.54
CA SER A 90 23.44 -5.65 -2.12
C SER A 90 22.69 -4.40 -1.66
N VAL A 91 23.01 -3.23 -2.21
CA VAL A 91 22.25 -1.99 -1.99
C VAL A 91 20.83 -2.13 -2.52
N GLN A 92 20.67 -2.61 -3.75
CA GLN A 92 19.37 -2.87 -4.36
C GLN A 92 18.53 -3.84 -3.52
N LYS A 93 19.10 -4.96 -3.12
CA LYS A 93 18.46 -5.97 -2.28
C LYS A 93 18.02 -5.41 -0.93
N GLY A 94 18.84 -4.54 -0.32
CA GLY A 94 18.51 -3.87 0.93
C GLY A 94 17.27 -3.00 0.82
N PHE A 95 17.15 -2.21 -0.24
CA PHE A 95 15.95 -1.42 -0.52
C PHE A 95 14.73 -2.30 -0.81
N GLU A 96 14.86 -3.34 -1.61
CA GLU A 96 13.78 -4.28 -1.91
C GLU A 96 13.24 -4.96 -0.65
N SER A 97 14.11 -5.39 0.25
CA SER A 97 13.72 -5.97 1.54
C SER A 97 13.03 -4.95 2.45
N ALA A 98 13.56 -3.72 2.52
CA ALA A 98 13.02 -2.67 3.37
C ALA A 98 11.63 -2.20 2.92
N MET A 99 11.36 -2.19 1.61
CA MET A 99 10.06 -1.78 1.04
C MET A 99 8.88 -2.64 1.47
N LYS A 100 9.10 -3.82 2.00
CA LYS A 100 8.04 -4.69 2.53
C LYS A 100 7.34 -4.08 3.74
N ASN A 101 7.98 -3.15 4.42
CA ASN A 101 7.45 -2.44 5.58
C ASN A 101 7.63 -0.93 5.41
N GLY A 102 6.52 -0.20 5.41
CA GLY A 102 6.54 1.25 5.35
C GLY A 102 6.86 1.90 6.70
N VAL A 103 7.06 3.20 6.68
CA VAL A 103 7.49 4.00 7.85
C VAL A 103 6.34 4.58 8.65
N LEU A 104 5.11 4.56 8.15
CA LEU A 104 3.91 5.09 8.84
C LEU A 104 3.21 4.04 9.68
N GLY A 105 2.77 2.95 9.06
CA GLY A 105 2.01 1.89 9.70
C GLY A 105 2.54 0.48 9.42
N GLY A 106 3.72 0.39 8.81
CA GLY A 106 4.33 -0.90 8.45
C GLY A 106 3.71 -1.56 7.22
N TYR A 107 2.87 -0.86 6.47
CA TYR A 107 2.32 -1.36 5.22
C TYR A 107 3.35 -1.37 4.11
N PRO A 108 3.24 -2.25 3.10
CA PRO A 108 4.19 -2.29 2.00
C PRO A 108 4.27 -0.95 1.26
N MET A 109 5.48 -0.54 0.89
CA MET A 109 5.70 0.59 -0.01
C MET A 109 5.25 0.19 -1.42
N ASP A 110 4.40 1.00 -2.06
CA ASP A 110 3.84 0.69 -3.38
C ASP A 110 4.90 0.70 -4.47
N SER A 111 5.66 1.78 -4.53
CA SER A 111 6.76 1.96 -5.46
C SER A 111 7.79 2.95 -4.93
N LEU A 112 9.02 2.83 -5.36
CA LEU A 112 10.13 3.65 -4.90
C LEU A 112 11.19 3.77 -5.99
N LYS A 113 11.68 4.98 -6.22
CA LYS A 113 12.86 5.23 -7.04
C LYS A 113 14.06 5.47 -6.15
N VAL A 114 15.13 4.70 -6.36
CA VAL A 114 16.42 4.88 -5.69
C VAL A 114 17.50 5.06 -6.72
N THR A 115 18.19 6.18 -6.66
CA THR A 115 19.40 6.45 -7.46
C THR A 115 20.60 6.39 -6.54
N LEU A 116 21.45 5.38 -6.71
CA LEU A 116 22.73 5.29 -6.02
C LEU A 116 23.73 6.19 -6.74
N ILE A 117 24.08 7.31 -6.09
CA ILE A 117 24.90 8.37 -6.70
C ILE A 117 26.37 8.12 -6.49
N ASP A 118 26.76 7.82 -5.25
CA ASP A 118 28.14 7.68 -4.84
C ASP A 118 28.25 6.94 -3.50
N GLY A 119 29.45 6.76 -3.01
CA GLY A 119 29.73 6.18 -1.71
C GLY A 119 31.20 5.89 -1.51
N SER A 120 31.52 5.10 -0.52
CA SER A 120 32.86 4.62 -0.26
C SER A 120 32.83 3.24 0.41
N PHE A 121 33.97 2.56 0.36
CA PHE A 121 34.15 1.27 0.99
C PHE A 121 35.47 1.21 1.74
N HIS A 122 35.58 0.26 2.65
CA HIS A 122 36.82 -0.05 3.35
C HIS A 122 37.32 -1.42 2.92
N PRO A 123 38.62 -1.55 2.48
CA PRO A 123 39.14 -2.81 1.90
C PRO A 123 38.97 -4.05 2.78
N VAL A 124 38.96 -3.88 4.12
CA VAL A 124 38.86 -5.00 5.09
C VAL A 124 37.46 -5.12 5.66
N ASP A 125 36.79 -3.99 5.98
CA ASP A 125 35.57 -3.96 6.79
C ASP A 125 34.27 -3.91 5.94
N SER A 126 34.40 -3.72 4.62
CA SER A 126 33.24 -3.75 3.73
C SER A 126 32.92 -5.15 3.25
N ASP A 127 31.65 -5.47 3.27
CA ASP A 127 31.07 -6.70 2.72
C ASP A 127 29.65 -6.43 2.18
N GLN A 128 29.09 -7.42 1.52
CA GLN A 128 27.74 -7.36 0.95
C GLN A 128 26.68 -7.05 2.03
N LEU A 129 26.78 -7.68 3.19
CA LEU A 129 25.84 -7.46 4.28
C LEU A 129 25.89 -6.03 4.82
N SER A 130 27.07 -5.42 4.91
CA SER A 130 27.24 -4.02 5.35
C SER A 130 26.51 -3.06 4.42
N PHE A 131 26.61 -3.25 3.11
CA PHE A 131 25.88 -2.44 2.12
C PHE A 131 24.38 -2.70 2.12
N GLU A 132 23.94 -3.93 2.36
CA GLU A 132 22.51 -4.26 2.52
C GLU A 132 21.92 -3.54 3.75
N VAL A 133 22.61 -3.56 4.88
CA VAL A 133 22.18 -2.85 6.11
C VAL A 133 22.19 -1.35 5.92
N ALA A 134 23.21 -0.78 5.27
CA ALA A 134 23.24 0.64 4.95
C ALA A 134 22.05 1.05 4.07
N ALA A 135 21.68 0.24 3.08
CA ALA A 135 20.50 0.48 2.25
C ALA A 135 19.20 0.46 3.04
N ILE A 136 19.03 -0.50 3.95
CA ILE A 136 17.85 -0.59 4.83
C ILE A 136 17.75 0.66 5.72
N ASN A 137 18.85 1.10 6.30
CA ASN A 137 18.90 2.31 7.13
C ASN A 137 18.60 3.57 6.31
N ALA A 138 19.18 3.67 5.12
CA ALA A 138 18.93 4.77 4.20
C ALA A 138 17.46 4.85 3.80
N TYR A 139 16.81 3.73 3.52
CA TYR A 139 15.38 3.65 3.26
C TYR A 139 14.57 4.26 4.40
N LYS A 140 14.79 3.80 5.63
CA LYS A 140 14.06 4.29 6.81
C LYS A 140 14.25 5.79 7.01
N ASN A 141 15.49 6.26 6.95
CA ASN A 141 15.83 7.66 7.19
C ASN A 141 15.33 8.59 6.07
N ALA A 142 15.36 8.15 4.83
CA ALA A 142 14.89 8.93 3.70
C ALA A 142 13.35 8.97 3.62
N CYS A 143 12.67 7.84 3.77
CA CYS A 143 11.22 7.77 3.62
C CYS A 143 10.47 8.60 4.67
N VAL A 144 10.98 8.70 5.89
CA VAL A 144 10.41 9.59 6.94
C VAL A 144 10.42 11.06 6.50
N LYS A 145 11.44 11.48 5.76
CA LYS A 145 11.62 12.86 5.28
C LYS A 145 10.98 13.11 3.92
N ALA A 146 10.62 12.07 3.20
CA ALA A 146 10.13 12.13 1.82
C ALA A 146 8.61 12.37 1.70
N GLY A 147 7.96 12.87 2.75
CA GLY A 147 6.52 13.10 2.75
C GLY A 147 5.72 11.80 2.59
N PRO A 148 5.84 10.85 3.53
CA PRO A 148 5.15 9.58 3.42
C PRO A 148 3.63 9.76 3.54
N VAL A 149 2.87 9.01 2.74
CA VAL A 149 1.40 9.00 2.72
C VAL A 149 0.87 7.59 2.77
N LEU A 150 -0.28 7.42 3.41
CA LEU A 150 -1.00 6.16 3.40
C LEU A 150 -1.89 6.09 2.15
N MET A 151 -1.88 4.95 1.48
CA MET A 151 -2.62 4.68 0.26
C MET A 151 -3.72 3.65 0.52
N GLU A 152 -4.92 3.90 0.01
CA GLU A 152 -6.05 2.98 0.10
C GLU A 152 -6.40 2.38 -1.26
N PRO A 153 -6.90 1.13 -1.31
CA PRO A 153 -7.38 0.53 -2.55
C PRO A 153 -8.69 1.20 -2.99
N ILE A 154 -8.73 1.61 -4.24
CA ILE A 154 -9.90 2.16 -4.91
C ILE A 154 -10.45 1.09 -5.85
N MET A 155 -11.76 0.85 -5.72
CA MET A 155 -12.48 -0.14 -6.50
C MET A 155 -13.28 0.54 -7.61
N LYS A 156 -13.29 -0.10 -8.77
CA LYS A 156 -14.18 0.25 -9.89
C LYS A 156 -15.51 -0.47 -9.68
N LEU A 157 -16.55 0.29 -9.46
CA LEU A 157 -17.91 -0.19 -9.22
C LEU A 157 -18.79 0.09 -10.43
N GLU A 158 -19.57 -0.91 -10.82
CA GLU A 158 -20.67 -0.75 -11.76
C GLU A 158 -21.97 -1.21 -11.11
N VAL A 159 -23.00 -0.37 -11.14
CA VAL A 159 -24.33 -0.65 -10.60
C VAL A 159 -25.35 -0.53 -11.71
N VAL A 160 -26.16 -1.58 -11.90
CA VAL A 160 -27.31 -1.54 -12.78
C VAL A 160 -28.58 -1.45 -11.92
N THR A 161 -29.32 -0.35 -12.05
CA THR A 161 -30.47 -0.04 -11.21
C THR A 161 -31.66 0.52 -12.02
N PRO A 162 -32.91 0.32 -11.56
CA PRO A 162 -34.04 1.04 -12.14
C PRO A 162 -33.84 2.56 -12.02
N GLU A 163 -34.33 3.32 -12.98
CA GLU A 163 -34.19 4.78 -13.02
C GLU A 163 -34.70 5.45 -11.75
N GLU A 164 -35.82 4.99 -11.22
CA GLU A 164 -36.43 5.52 -9.98
C GLU A 164 -35.53 5.43 -8.74
N ASN A 165 -34.59 4.48 -8.70
CA ASN A 165 -33.67 4.28 -7.58
C ASN A 165 -32.30 4.97 -7.80
N MET A 166 -32.06 5.54 -8.97
CA MET A 166 -30.75 6.10 -9.34
C MET A 166 -30.28 7.17 -8.35
N GLY A 167 -31.18 8.09 -7.97
CA GLY A 167 -30.84 9.16 -7.02
C GLY A 167 -30.41 8.65 -5.65
N ASP A 168 -31.09 7.64 -5.12
CA ASP A 168 -30.75 7.02 -3.83
C ASP A 168 -29.45 6.24 -3.89
N VAL A 169 -29.20 5.55 -5.00
CA VAL A 169 -27.92 4.83 -5.22
C VAL A 169 -26.74 5.81 -5.27
N ILE A 170 -26.87 6.90 -6.02
CA ILE A 170 -25.84 7.95 -6.08
C ILE A 170 -25.63 8.62 -4.72
N GLY A 171 -26.71 8.89 -3.99
CA GLY A 171 -26.64 9.46 -2.65
C GLY A 171 -25.89 8.54 -1.65
N ASP A 172 -26.12 7.24 -1.71
CA ASP A 172 -25.37 6.27 -0.90
C ASP A 172 -23.90 6.20 -1.30
N LEU A 173 -23.58 6.20 -2.59
CA LEU A 173 -22.20 6.22 -3.06
C LEU A 173 -21.45 7.48 -2.62
N ASN A 174 -22.09 8.63 -2.64
CA ASN A 174 -21.51 9.87 -2.12
C ASN A 174 -21.19 9.80 -0.62
N LYS A 175 -22.06 9.19 0.18
CA LYS A 175 -21.79 8.94 1.62
C LYS A 175 -20.59 8.01 1.83
N ARG A 176 -20.31 7.13 0.87
CA ARG A 176 -19.17 6.20 0.87
C ARG A 176 -17.91 6.77 0.22
N ARG A 177 -17.82 8.08 0.05
CA ARG A 177 -16.71 8.77 -0.64
C ARG A 177 -16.51 8.31 -2.08
N GLY A 178 -17.54 7.76 -2.71
CA GLY A 178 -17.51 7.35 -4.11
C GLY A 178 -17.54 8.55 -5.06
N GLN A 179 -16.89 8.41 -6.19
CA GLN A 179 -16.91 9.37 -7.30
C GLN A 179 -17.58 8.73 -8.49
N VAL A 180 -18.75 9.24 -8.86
CA VAL A 180 -19.47 8.80 -10.06
C VAL A 180 -18.75 9.36 -11.29
N GLU A 181 -18.30 8.47 -12.17
CA GLU A 181 -17.57 8.84 -13.39
C GLU A 181 -18.42 8.87 -14.63
N GLY A 182 -19.49 8.07 -14.66
CA GLY A 182 -20.36 7.99 -15.81
C GLY A 182 -21.68 7.29 -15.51
N MET A 183 -22.64 7.61 -16.34
CA MET A 183 -23.97 7.00 -16.33
C MET A 183 -24.39 6.68 -17.76
N ASP A 184 -24.90 5.47 -17.95
CA ASP A 184 -25.45 5.00 -19.21
C ASP A 184 -26.83 4.41 -18.99
N GLU A 185 -27.50 4.13 -20.08
CA GLU A 185 -28.81 3.47 -20.10
C GLU A 185 -28.73 2.14 -20.84
N THR A 186 -29.33 1.12 -20.27
CA THR A 186 -29.49 -0.16 -20.96
C THR A 186 -30.62 -0.09 -21.97
N ARG A 187 -30.66 -1.01 -22.94
CA ARG A 187 -31.76 -1.14 -23.90
C ARG A 187 -33.12 -1.38 -23.25
N SER A 188 -33.14 -1.86 -22.01
CA SER A 188 -34.36 -2.10 -21.21
C SER A 188 -34.77 -0.91 -20.34
N GLY A 189 -34.07 0.24 -20.41
CA GLY A 189 -34.37 1.44 -19.64
C GLY A 189 -33.79 1.45 -18.23
N ALA A 190 -32.98 0.47 -17.83
CA ALA A 190 -32.25 0.53 -16.58
C ALA A 190 -31.03 1.45 -16.69
N ARG A 191 -30.62 2.03 -15.59
CA ARG A 191 -29.47 2.92 -15.49
C ARG A 191 -28.22 2.15 -15.07
N ILE A 192 -27.12 2.42 -15.75
CA ILE A 192 -25.80 1.92 -15.40
C ILE A 192 -25.03 3.07 -14.77
N ILE A 193 -24.59 2.90 -13.51
CA ILE A 193 -23.78 3.87 -12.77
C ILE A 193 -22.38 3.31 -12.64
N ARG A 194 -21.38 4.04 -13.11
CA ARG A 194 -19.95 3.69 -12.91
C ARG A 194 -19.34 4.67 -11.93
N ALA A 195 -18.67 4.13 -10.93
CA ALA A 195 -18.05 4.93 -9.88
C ALA A 195 -16.72 4.33 -9.41
N MET A 196 -15.83 5.20 -8.93
CA MET A 196 -14.65 4.81 -8.17
C MET A 196 -14.93 4.97 -6.69
N VAL A 197 -14.74 3.90 -5.92
CA VAL A 197 -15.11 3.85 -4.49
C VAL A 197 -13.97 3.25 -3.65
N PRO A 198 -13.67 3.82 -2.47
CA PRO A 198 -12.69 3.22 -1.57
C PRO A 198 -13.21 1.92 -0.98
N LEU A 199 -12.39 0.86 -1.02
CA LEU A 199 -12.78 -0.44 -0.50
C LEU A 199 -13.19 -0.39 0.98
N ALA A 200 -12.55 0.45 1.78
CA ALA A 200 -12.85 0.63 3.20
C ALA A 200 -14.31 1.02 3.49
N GLU A 201 -14.96 1.70 2.55
CA GLU A 201 -16.36 2.17 2.67
C GLU A 201 -17.37 1.18 2.09
N MET A 202 -16.92 0.10 1.46
CA MET A 202 -17.79 -0.81 0.70
C MET A 202 -18.27 -2.03 1.49
N PHE A 203 -17.87 -2.19 2.75
CA PHE A 203 -18.38 -3.27 3.59
C PHE A 203 -19.87 -3.07 3.85
N GLY A 204 -20.64 -4.13 3.59
CA GLY A 204 -22.10 -4.09 3.71
C GLY A 204 -22.85 -3.40 2.56
N TYR A 205 -22.13 -2.98 1.50
CA TYR A 205 -22.73 -2.28 0.36
C TYR A 205 -23.81 -3.09 -0.36
N VAL A 206 -23.58 -4.39 -0.60
CA VAL A 206 -24.55 -5.25 -1.28
C VAL A 206 -25.89 -5.29 -0.52
N THR A 207 -25.83 -5.34 0.81
CA THR A 207 -27.04 -5.31 1.66
C THR A 207 -27.74 -3.95 1.57
N ALA A 208 -26.98 -2.85 1.65
CA ALA A 208 -27.52 -1.50 1.51
C ALA A 208 -28.17 -1.30 0.14
N LEU A 209 -27.52 -1.72 -0.93
CA LEU A 209 -28.03 -1.64 -2.31
C LEU A 209 -29.36 -2.40 -2.46
N ARG A 210 -29.45 -3.60 -1.91
CA ARG A 210 -30.68 -4.40 -1.91
C ARG A 210 -31.81 -3.68 -1.18
N THR A 211 -31.52 -3.07 -0.04
CA THR A 211 -32.50 -2.31 0.73
C THR A 211 -33.01 -1.10 -0.05
N ILE A 212 -32.11 -0.30 -0.61
CA ILE A 212 -32.43 0.90 -1.39
C ILE A 212 -33.28 0.58 -2.60
N THR A 213 -33.00 -0.52 -3.30
CA THR A 213 -33.61 -0.87 -4.58
C THR A 213 -34.64 -2.00 -4.50
N SER A 214 -34.99 -2.44 -3.30
CA SER A 214 -35.87 -3.60 -3.08
C SER A 214 -35.41 -4.86 -3.84
N GLY A 215 -34.08 -5.05 -3.90
CA GLY A 215 -33.43 -6.17 -4.57
C GLY A 215 -33.38 -6.07 -6.09
N ARG A 216 -33.78 -4.96 -6.69
CA ARG A 216 -33.85 -4.80 -8.16
C ARG A 216 -32.54 -4.36 -8.83
N ALA A 217 -31.55 -3.90 -8.06
CA ALA A 217 -30.24 -3.54 -8.59
C ALA A 217 -29.23 -4.68 -8.46
N THR A 218 -28.28 -4.69 -9.39
CA THR A 218 -27.10 -5.55 -9.35
C THR A 218 -25.83 -4.71 -9.35
N SER A 219 -24.76 -5.22 -8.78
CA SER A 219 -23.47 -4.55 -8.76
C SER A 219 -22.31 -5.51 -9.03
N SER A 220 -21.28 -4.98 -9.65
CA SER A 220 -19.97 -5.62 -9.77
C SER A 220 -18.89 -4.67 -9.33
N MET A 221 -17.86 -5.19 -8.68
CA MET A 221 -16.76 -4.41 -8.13
C MET A 221 -15.43 -5.13 -8.39
N GLU A 222 -14.46 -4.40 -8.93
CA GLU A 222 -13.10 -4.88 -9.16
C GLU A 222 -12.07 -3.86 -8.70
N TYR A 223 -10.87 -4.36 -8.35
CA TYR A 223 -9.77 -3.47 -7.97
C TYR A 223 -9.31 -2.64 -9.18
N ASP A 224 -9.06 -1.36 -8.96
CA ASP A 224 -8.54 -0.46 -9.98
C ASP A 224 -7.12 0.04 -9.62
N HIS A 225 -6.98 0.78 -8.54
CA HIS A 225 -5.71 1.35 -8.13
C HIS A 225 -5.67 1.68 -6.63
N HIS A 226 -4.50 2.09 -6.12
CA HIS A 226 -4.36 2.72 -4.81
C HIS A 226 -4.29 4.23 -4.96
N ALA A 227 -4.93 4.95 -4.05
CA ALA A 227 -4.93 6.42 -3.99
C ALA A 227 -4.61 6.91 -2.58
N PRO A 228 -3.97 8.09 -2.43
CA PRO A 228 -3.64 8.62 -1.12
C PRO A 228 -4.90 8.97 -0.31
N LEU A 229 -4.88 8.64 0.98
CA LEU A 229 -5.88 9.05 1.95
C LEU A 229 -5.71 10.53 2.31
N SER A 230 -6.83 11.20 2.65
CA SER A 230 -6.75 12.50 3.34
C SER A 230 -6.04 12.35 4.69
N SER A 231 -5.38 13.42 5.14
CA SER A 231 -4.64 13.41 6.40
C SER A 231 -5.50 13.03 7.62
N THR A 232 -6.76 13.43 7.63
CA THR A 232 -7.71 13.13 8.72
C THR A 232 -8.03 11.64 8.77
N ILE A 233 -8.34 11.03 7.62
CA ILE A 233 -8.67 9.60 7.54
C ILE A 233 -7.43 8.75 7.80
N ALA A 234 -6.27 9.16 7.28
CA ALA A 234 -5.00 8.47 7.51
C ALA A 234 -4.64 8.42 9.00
N LYS A 235 -4.83 9.52 9.74
CA LYS A 235 -4.62 9.56 11.19
C LYS A 235 -5.53 8.56 11.91
N ALA A 236 -6.81 8.54 11.60
CA ALA A 236 -7.76 7.61 12.23
C ALA A 236 -7.38 6.14 11.99
N VAL A 237 -6.98 5.80 10.76
CA VAL A 237 -6.52 4.46 10.41
C VAL A 237 -5.24 4.08 11.18
N LEU A 238 -4.26 4.99 11.27
CA LEU A 238 -3.01 4.73 11.97
C LEU A 238 -3.20 4.62 13.49
N GLU A 239 -4.12 5.39 14.08
CA GLU A 239 -4.48 5.27 15.50
C GLU A 239 -5.16 3.93 15.81
N GLU A 240 -6.05 3.46 14.94
CA GLU A 240 -6.68 2.14 15.09
C GLU A 240 -5.64 1.00 15.07
N ILE A 241 -4.60 1.14 14.25
CA ILE A 241 -3.51 0.15 14.17
C ILE A 241 -2.67 0.16 15.44
N LYS A 242 -2.29 1.34 15.94
CA LYS A 242 -1.54 1.46 17.20
C LYS A 242 -2.29 0.85 18.36
N GLY A 243 -3.59 1.13 18.49
CA GLY A 243 -4.43 0.55 19.53
C GLY A 243 -4.57 -0.98 19.46
N ARG A 244 -4.34 -1.59 18.28
CA ARG A 244 -4.29 -3.05 18.13
C ARG A 244 -2.94 -3.65 18.53
N THR A 245 -1.86 -2.91 18.32
CA THR A 245 -0.49 -3.36 18.67
C THR A 245 -0.26 -3.32 20.18
N ASP A 246 -0.94 -2.43 20.89
CA ASP A 246 -0.85 -2.30 22.35
C ASP A 246 -1.69 -3.36 23.11
N LEU A 247 -2.44 -4.22 22.39
CA LEU A 247 -3.28 -5.29 22.94
C LEU A 247 -2.67 -6.70 22.73
N VAL A 248 -1.46 -6.81 22.19
CA VAL A 248 -0.69 -8.04 21.98
C VAL A 248 0.61 -7.95 22.75
#